data_6cebe21f7ea911927ad71d5c7c04bb51
#
_entry.id   6cebe21f7ea911927ad71d5c7c04bb51
#
_cell.length_a   1.000
_cell.length_b   1.000
_cell.length_c   1.000
_cell.angle_alpha   90.00
_cell.angle_beta   90.00
_cell.angle_gamma   90.00
#
_symmetry.space_group_name_H-M   'P 1'
#
loop_
_entity.id
_entity.type
_entity.pdbx_description
1 polymer ?
#
loop_
_entity_poly.entity_id
_entity_poly.type
_entity_poly.pdbx_seq_one_letter_code
_entity_poly.pdbx_strand_id
1 'polypeptide(L)'
;MKKFLCLTLAFLLAVGTLAGCGGNSDQQTTPENTTQEQTDAAATTQPTTGQTETLTLERDELTLVNYGETWTLYSGPIGLDQITFRSENTAVATFEKGVVTAVGKGETVVHAEYNGQKVSCNVYCNLQDEPETTGAATEQSTNPGAGSRDPYLAPPTTEVVPASFFDDAVFVGDSVSLKLSYYAGETGLLGNAKFLVRGSYGVANAVYDELLMPWQGQEMKIEDAVQATGAKKMFVMLGMNDIALYGIDKTIENWGKLLERVRSKCPDMEIYIQSMSPIWIGGEIGDLNNTNIDAYNVALKAFAESNGCKFIDVAPYMKDSLGGLATPYCSDEYVHVTDAGVDTWIKVLKAYTGY
;
A
#
# COMPACT_ATOMS: atom_id res chain seq x y z
N MET A 1 2.77 -29.97 29.01
CA MET A 1 3.46 -30.47 27.81
C MET A 1 2.47 -30.48 26.64
N LYS A 2 2.34 -29.43 25.91
CA LYS A 2 1.59 -29.36 24.62
C LYS A 2 2.60 -28.96 23.57
N LYS A 3 2.78 -29.85 22.59
CA LYS A 3 3.74 -29.67 21.49
C LYS A 3 3.13 -28.67 20.50
N PHE A 4 3.80 -27.55 20.28
CA PHE A 4 3.52 -26.63 19.19
C PHE A 4 4.11 -27.19 17.89
N LEU A 5 3.27 -27.35 16.89
CA LEU A 5 3.63 -27.75 15.54
C LEU A 5 3.93 -26.47 14.74
N CYS A 6 5.21 -26.25 14.49
CA CYS A 6 5.68 -25.13 13.64
C CYS A 6 5.53 -25.56 12.18
N LEU A 7 4.68 -24.88 11.42
CA LEU A 7 4.52 -25.11 9.98
C LEU A 7 5.46 -24.15 9.23
N THR A 8 6.63 -24.64 8.87
CA THR A 8 7.57 -23.92 8.00
C THR A 8 7.18 -24.18 6.53
N LEU A 9 6.75 -23.14 5.84
CA LEU A 9 6.55 -23.16 4.40
C LEU A 9 7.89 -22.88 3.71
N ALA A 10 8.53 -23.94 3.19
CA ALA A 10 9.78 -23.84 2.45
C ALA A 10 9.48 -23.55 0.98
N PHE A 11 9.93 -22.41 0.48
CA PHE A 11 10.02 -22.13 -0.95
C PHE A 11 11.26 -22.81 -1.52
N LEU A 12 11.07 -23.80 -2.40
CA LEU A 12 12.12 -24.43 -3.19
C LEU A 12 12.46 -23.54 -4.39
N LEU A 13 13.65 -22.95 -4.38
CA LEU A 13 14.30 -22.39 -5.57
C LEU A 13 15.06 -23.52 -6.27
N ALA A 14 14.64 -23.90 -7.48
CA ALA A 14 15.35 -24.81 -8.35
C ALA A 14 16.45 -24.03 -9.11
N VAL A 15 17.71 -24.30 -8.75
CA VAL A 15 18.88 -23.86 -9.53
C VAL A 15 19.24 -24.97 -10.50
N GLY A 16 19.06 -24.72 -11.80
CA GLY A 16 19.51 -25.60 -12.87
C GLY A 16 20.97 -25.35 -13.16
N THR A 17 21.83 -26.35 -12.89
CA THR A 17 23.23 -26.38 -13.32
C THR A 17 23.32 -27.06 -14.69
N LEU A 18 23.82 -26.34 -15.71
CA LEU A 18 24.28 -26.90 -16.97
C LEU A 18 25.79 -27.13 -16.87
N ALA A 19 26.18 -28.38 -16.85
CA ALA A 19 27.58 -28.78 -17.05
C ALA A 19 27.83 -29.03 -18.54
N GLY A 20 28.83 -28.35 -19.10
CA GLY A 20 29.33 -28.60 -20.44
C GLY A 20 30.40 -29.65 -20.46
N CYS A 21 30.52 -30.37 -21.57
CA CYS A 21 31.76 -31.01 -21.99
C CYS A 21 31.89 -30.89 -23.51
N GLY A 22 33.10 -30.52 -23.91
CA GLY A 22 33.49 -30.15 -25.24
C GLY A 22 33.90 -31.29 -26.14
N GLY A 23 34.29 -30.96 -27.36
CA GLY A 23 34.90 -31.83 -28.36
C GLY A 23 35.05 -31.12 -29.69
N ASN A 24 36.25 -30.89 -30.04
CA ASN A 24 36.85 -30.25 -31.22
C ASN A 24 36.54 -30.96 -32.54
N SER A 25 36.40 -30.27 -33.68
CA SER A 25 37.36 -30.33 -34.83
C SER A 25 36.76 -29.67 -36.07
N ASP A 26 37.64 -28.91 -36.68
CA ASP A 26 37.75 -28.27 -37.99
C ASP A 26 36.95 -28.83 -39.18
N GLN A 27 36.40 -27.99 -40.06
CA GLN A 27 36.95 -27.60 -41.35
C GLN A 27 36.04 -26.65 -42.16
N GLN A 28 36.70 -25.74 -42.74
CA GLN A 28 36.46 -24.70 -43.70
C GLN A 28 35.83 -25.18 -45.02
N THR A 29 34.89 -24.43 -45.60
CA THR A 29 34.90 -23.89 -46.97
C THR A 29 33.64 -23.10 -47.30
N THR A 30 33.81 -21.89 -47.80
CA THR A 30 32.91 -21.03 -48.58
C THR A 30 33.24 -21.21 -50.07
N PRO A 31 32.53 -20.61 -51.04
CA PRO A 31 31.10 -20.20 -51.20
C PRO A 31 30.50 -20.72 -52.54
N GLU A 32 29.21 -20.60 -52.76
CA GLU A 32 28.73 -20.17 -54.10
C GLU A 32 27.25 -19.70 -54.07
N ASN A 33 27.05 -18.70 -54.86
CA ASN A 33 25.88 -17.90 -55.15
C ASN A 33 25.02 -18.58 -56.21
N THR A 34 23.71 -18.67 -56.08
CA THR A 34 22.82 -18.71 -57.26
C THR A 34 21.40 -18.17 -56.88
N THR A 35 20.96 -17.26 -57.71
CA THR A 35 19.72 -16.52 -57.78
C THR A 35 18.55 -17.36 -58.30
N GLN A 36 17.31 -16.86 -58.06
CA GLN A 36 16.00 -17.19 -58.65
C GLN A 36 15.22 -18.29 -57.92
N GLU A 37 13.92 -18.20 -57.69
CA GLU A 37 12.84 -17.51 -58.40
C GLU A 37 11.61 -17.40 -57.45
N GLN A 38 10.83 -16.37 -57.72
CA GLN A 38 9.58 -16.01 -57.09
C GLN A 38 8.47 -16.98 -57.52
N THR A 39 7.75 -17.59 -56.54
CA THR A 39 6.40 -18.10 -56.80
C THR A 39 5.49 -17.77 -55.62
N ASP A 40 4.45 -17.02 -55.94
CA ASP A 40 3.32 -16.74 -55.08
C ASP A 40 2.65 -18.02 -54.58
N ALA A 41 2.53 -18.16 -53.27
CA ALA A 41 1.62 -19.11 -52.64
C ALA A 41 0.71 -18.34 -51.65
N ALA A 42 -0.55 -18.30 -51.98
CA ALA A 42 -1.63 -17.70 -51.23
C ALA A 42 -1.60 -18.09 -49.73
N ALA A 43 -1.52 -17.09 -48.87
CA ALA A 43 -1.74 -17.27 -47.45
C ALA A 43 -3.22 -17.63 -47.21
N THR A 44 -3.47 -18.88 -46.90
CA THR A 44 -4.74 -19.34 -46.36
C THR A 44 -4.85 -18.83 -44.94
N THR A 45 -5.59 -17.75 -44.76
CA THR A 45 -6.04 -17.30 -43.44
C THR A 45 -6.98 -18.36 -42.88
N GLN A 46 -6.50 -19.17 -41.93
CA GLN A 46 -7.38 -19.92 -41.04
C GLN A 46 -8.24 -18.93 -40.25
N PRO A 47 -9.55 -19.14 -40.16
CA PRO A 47 -10.37 -18.33 -39.28
C PRO A 47 -9.98 -18.66 -37.84
N THR A 48 -9.46 -17.68 -37.11
CA THR A 48 -9.35 -17.69 -35.68
C THR A 48 -10.75 -17.89 -35.13
N THR A 49 -11.01 -19.03 -34.49
CA THR A 49 -12.24 -19.29 -33.75
C THR A 49 -12.36 -18.16 -32.73
N GLY A 50 -13.30 -17.24 -32.96
CA GLY A 50 -13.62 -16.15 -32.05
C GLY A 50 -14.07 -16.72 -30.71
N GLN A 51 -13.23 -16.67 -29.71
CA GLN A 51 -13.72 -16.72 -28.33
C GLN A 51 -14.55 -15.45 -28.15
N THR A 52 -15.85 -15.64 -27.98
CA THR A 52 -16.76 -14.56 -27.63
C THR A 52 -16.41 -14.14 -26.22
N GLU A 53 -15.72 -13.02 -26.06
CA GLU A 53 -15.44 -12.45 -24.75
C GLU A 53 -16.76 -12.25 -24.00
N THR A 54 -16.83 -12.73 -22.76
CA THR A 54 -18.04 -12.62 -21.94
C THR A 54 -17.96 -11.36 -21.11
N LEU A 55 -18.95 -10.49 -21.24
CA LEU A 55 -19.10 -9.31 -20.40
C LEU A 55 -19.62 -9.72 -19.02
N THR A 56 -18.90 -9.40 -17.97
CA THR A 56 -19.31 -9.63 -16.57
C THR A 56 -19.01 -8.41 -15.72
N LEU A 57 -19.82 -8.15 -14.71
CA LEU A 57 -19.53 -7.18 -13.64
C LEU A 57 -19.03 -7.94 -12.42
N GLU A 58 -18.27 -7.26 -11.58
CA GLU A 58 -17.67 -7.85 -10.39
C GLU A 58 -18.72 -8.24 -9.33
N ARG A 59 -19.90 -7.61 -9.40
CA ARG A 59 -21.04 -7.90 -8.52
C ARG A 59 -22.36 -7.49 -9.15
N ASP A 60 -23.43 -8.01 -8.63
CA ASP A 60 -24.82 -7.71 -9.04
C ASP A 60 -25.53 -6.73 -8.09
N GLU A 61 -24.94 -6.48 -6.92
CA GLU A 61 -25.39 -5.48 -5.94
C GLU A 61 -24.22 -4.67 -5.40
N LEU A 62 -24.40 -3.37 -5.22
CA LEU A 62 -23.41 -2.43 -4.69
C LEU A 62 -24.09 -1.43 -3.75
N THR A 63 -23.56 -1.27 -2.54
CA THR A 63 -24.00 -0.23 -1.61
C THR A 63 -22.89 0.81 -1.47
N LEU A 64 -23.24 2.09 -1.67
CA LEU A 64 -22.38 3.24 -1.48
C LEU A 64 -22.96 4.10 -0.36
N VAL A 65 -22.11 4.62 0.51
CA VAL A 65 -22.54 5.30 1.74
C VAL A 65 -22.09 6.76 1.86
N ASN A 66 -21.21 7.20 0.93
CA ASN A 66 -20.70 8.57 0.90
C ASN A 66 -20.95 9.23 -0.45
N TYR A 67 -21.17 10.55 -0.45
CA TYR A 67 -21.22 11.35 -1.68
C TYR A 67 -19.86 11.29 -2.39
N GLY A 68 -19.87 11.05 -3.71
CA GLY A 68 -18.65 10.94 -4.52
C GLY A 68 -17.89 9.62 -4.34
N GLU A 69 -18.38 8.69 -3.54
CA GLU A 69 -17.81 7.35 -3.42
C GLU A 69 -17.81 6.64 -4.77
N THR A 70 -16.70 6.00 -5.09
CA THR A 70 -16.52 5.32 -6.37
C THR A 70 -16.25 3.83 -6.17
N TRP A 71 -16.71 3.02 -7.12
CA TRP A 71 -16.43 1.58 -7.16
C TRP A 71 -16.14 1.14 -8.59
N THR A 72 -15.00 0.44 -8.81
CA THR A 72 -14.71 -0.20 -10.09
C THR A 72 -15.54 -1.48 -10.19
N LEU A 73 -16.58 -1.43 -11.00
CA LEU A 73 -17.54 -2.52 -11.18
C LEU A 73 -17.19 -3.40 -12.39
N TYR A 74 -16.35 -2.89 -13.28
CA TYR A 74 -15.83 -3.63 -14.43
C TYR A 74 -14.32 -3.43 -14.55
N SER A 75 -13.58 -4.54 -14.56
CA SER A 75 -12.12 -4.61 -14.75
C SER A 75 -11.71 -5.73 -15.74
N GLY A 76 -12.66 -6.21 -16.54
CA GLY A 76 -12.45 -7.34 -17.46
C GLY A 76 -11.57 -7.01 -18.68
N PRO A 77 -11.35 -8.00 -19.56
CA PRO A 77 -10.42 -7.89 -20.68
C PRO A 77 -10.95 -7.07 -21.88
N ILE A 78 -12.27 -6.81 -21.95
CA ILE A 78 -12.88 -6.04 -23.03
C ILE A 78 -12.52 -4.57 -22.84
N GLY A 79 -12.02 -3.91 -23.88
CA GLY A 79 -11.64 -2.50 -23.81
C GLY A 79 -12.80 -1.60 -23.40
N LEU A 80 -12.55 -0.67 -22.48
CA LEU A 80 -13.58 0.22 -21.90
C LEU A 80 -14.27 1.10 -22.96
N ASP A 81 -13.62 1.37 -24.08
CA ASP A 81 -14.12 2.11 -25.24
C ASP A 81 -15.10 1.30 -26.11
N GLN A 82 -15.13 -0.02 -25.91
CA GLN A 82 -16.04 -0.93 -26.62
C GLN A 82 -17.32 -1.22 -25.85
N ILE A 83 -17.37 -0.84 -24.56
CA ILE A 83 -18.48 -1.10 -23.66
C ILE A 83 -19.30 0.18 -23.48
N THR A 84 -20.61 0.06 -23.60
CA THR A 84 -21.53 1.14 -23.23
C THR A 84 -21.90 1.01 -21.77
N PHE A 85 -21.49 1.97 -20.95
CA PHE A 85 -21.85 2.07 -19.54
C PHE A 85 -22.99 3.05 -19.35
N ARG A 86 -23.98 2.71 -18.53
CA ARG A 86 -25.15 3.54 -18.29
C ARG A 86 -25.74 3.33 -16.91
N SER A 87 -26.22 4.40 -16.28
CA SER A 87 -27.08 4.38 -15.10
C SER A 87 -28.53 4.72 -15.49
N GLU A 88 -29.51 4.11 -14.85
CA GLU A 88 -30.94 4.46 -15.01
C GLU A 88 -31.29 5.77 -14.32
N ASN A 89 -30.55 6.13 -13.24
CA ASN A 89 -30.72 7.40 -12.56
C ASN A 89 -29.35 7.98 -12.15
N THR A 90 -28.84 8.88 -12.99
CA THR A 90 -27.56 9.56 -12.77
C THR A 90 -27.58 10.54 -11.61
N ALA A 91 -28.76 10.92 -11.09
CA ALA A 91 -28.87 11.73 -9.87
C ALA A 91 -28.61 10.88 -8.59
N VAL A 92 -28.67 9.54 -8.69
CA VAL A 92 -28.34 8.63 -7.61
C VAL A 92 -26.91 8.12 -7.75
N ALA A 93 -26.54 7.57 -8.91
CA ALA A 93 -25.18 7.16 -9.21
C ALA A 93 -24.89 7.28 -10.70
N THR A 94 -23.66 7.61 -11.08
CA THR A 94 -23.15 7.49 -12.47
C THR A 94 -22.43 6.18 -12.67
N PHE A 95 -22.32 5.71 -13.92
CA PHE A 95 -21.51 4.55 -14.28
C PHE A 95 -20.78 4.83 -15.60
N GLU A 96 -19.50 5.11 -15.49
CA GLU A 96 -18.65 5.53 -16.60
C GLU A 96 -17.31 4.79 -16.57
N LYS A 97 -16.86 4.31 -17.73
CA LYS A 97 -15.58 3.60 -17.88
C LYS A 97 -15.38 2.48 -16.86
N GLY A 98 -16.43 1.76 -16.51
CA GLY A 98 -16.37 0.67 -15.55
C GLY A 98 -16.46 1.09 -14.08
N VAL A 99 -16.56 2.40 -13.78
CA VAL A 99 -16.59 2.94 -12.41
C VAL A 99 -17.98 3.49 -12.11
N VAL A 100 -18.57 3.05 -10.99
CA VAL A 100 -19.78 3.63 -10.40
C VAL A 100 -19.38 4.72 -9.44
N THR A 101 -20.09 5.86 -9.47
CA THR A 101 -19.88 7.00 -8.55
C THR A 101 -21.21 7.38 -7.90
N ALA A 102 -21.25 7.46 -6.56
CA ALA A 102 -22.42 7.91 -5.81
C ALA A 102 -22.62 9.41 -5.98
N VAL A 103 -23.83 9.83 -6.37
CA VAL A 103 -24.19 11.23 -6.61
C VAL A 103 -25.23 11.73 -5.60
N GLY A 104 -26.24 10.91 -5.30
CA GLY A 104 -27.33 11.27 -4.40
C GLY A 104 -27.96 10.06 -3.74
N LYS A 105 -28.75 10.29 -2.67
CA LYS A 105 -29.44 9.21 -1.96
C LYS A 105 -30.47 8.53 -2.86
N GLY A 106 -30.60 7.22 -2.71
CA GLY A 106 -31.60 6.41 -3.41
C GLY A 106 -31.05 5.12 -3.97
N GLU A 107 -31.81 4.57 -4.90
CA GLU A 107 -31.50 3.33 -5.57
C GLU A 107 -31.48 3.55 -7.08
N THR A 108 -30.60 2.87 -7.78
CA THR A 108 -30.55 2.85 -9.26
C THR A 108 -30.01 1.52 -9.77
N VAL A 109 -30.18 1.26 -11.05
CA VAL A 109 -29.54 0.13 -11.72
C VAL A 109 -28.53 0.67 -12.73
N VAL A 110 -27.33 0.11 -12.72
CA VAL A 110 -26.32 0.41 -13.70
C VAL A 110 -26.13 -0.76 -14.67
N HIS A 111 -25.81 -0.47 -15.92
CA HIS A 111 -25.70 -1.44 -16.99
C HIS A 111 -24.41 -1.27 -17.77
N ALA A 112 -23.79 -2.41 -18.14
CA ALA A 112 -22.76 -2.48 -19.17
C ALA A 112 -23.27 -3.31 -20.34
N GLU A 113 -23.03 -2.84 -21.56
CA GLU A 113 -23.49 -3.49 -22.80
C GLU A 113 -22.32 -3.62 -23.79
N TYR A 114 -22.12 -4.85 -24.32
CA TYR A 114 -21.10 -5.18 -25.31
C TYR A 114 -21.57 -6.30 -26.23
N ASN A 115 -21.53 -6.09 -27.54
CA ASN A 115 -21.91 -7.08 -28.57
C ASN A 115 -23.22 -7.82 -28.28
N GLY A 116 -24.25 -7.07 -27.84
CA GLY A 116 -25.58 -7.63 -27.51
C GLY A 116 -25.66 -8.32 -26.15
N GLN A 117 -24.57 -8.47 -25.42
CA GLN A 117 -24.58 -8.87 -24.03
C GLN A 117 -24.92 -7.66 -23.16
N LYS A 118 -25.77 -7.84 -22.16
CA LYS A 118 -26.10 -6.83 -21.16
C LYS A 118 -26.00 -7.41 -19.77
N VAL A 119 -25.24 -6.75 -18.90
CA VAL A 119 -25.10 -7.08 -17.48
C VAL A 119 -25.51 -5.89 -16.64
N SER A 120 -25.97 -6.12 -15.43
CA SER A 120 -26.54 -5.07 -14.57
C SER A 120 -26.11 -5.26 -13.12
N CYS A 121 -26.05 -4.15 -12.39
CA CYS A 121 -25.84 -4.15 -10.95
C CYS A 121 -26.82 -3.19 -10.28
N ASN A 122 -27.45 -3.62 -9.18
CA ASN A 122 -28.28 -2.78 -8.34
C ASN A 122 -27.39 -1.91 -7.46
N VAL A 123 -27.57 -0.61 -7.48
CA VAL A 123 -26.78 0.33 -6.69
C VAL A 123 -27.66 1.03 -5.67
N TYR A 124 -27.29 0.90 -4.41
CA TYR A 124 -27.95 1.50 -3.26
C TYR A 124 -27.05 2.61 -2.69
N CYS A 125 -27.45 3.86 -2.87
CA CYS A 125 -26.74 4.99 -2.31
C CYS A 125 -27.39 5.42 -0.98
N ASN A 126 -26.93 4.76 0.11
CA ASN A 126 -27.39 5.04 1.48
C ASN A 126 -26.54 6.17 2.09
N LEU A 127 -26.43 7.30 1.37
CA LEU A 127 -25.55 8.40 1.71
C LEU A 127 -25.97 9.06 3.01
N GLN A 128 -25.00 9.40 3.86
CA GLN A 128 -25.28 10.18 5.07
C GLN A 128 -25.53 11.64 4.68
N ASP A 129 -26.40 12.33 5.43
CA ASP A 129 -26.66 13.75 5.16
C ASP A 129 -25.37 14.56 5.38
N GLU A 130 -25.01 15.38 4.40
CA GLU A 130 -23.97 16.39 4.60
C GLU A 130 -24.39 17.30 5.78
N PRO A 131 -23.52 17.55 6.77
CA PRO A 131 -23.82 18.56 7.77
C PRO A 131 -23.99 19.91 7.07
N GLU A 132 -25.16 20.52 7.24
CA GLU A 132 -25.47 21.85 6.68
C GLU A 132 -24.36 22.84 7.08
N THR A 133 -23.61 23.35 6.11
CA THR A 133 -22.66 24.43 6.30
C THR A 133 -23.40 25.75 6.50
N THR A 134 -23.91 25.98 7.74
CA THR A 134 -24.20 27.33 8.19
C THR A 134 -22.91 27.92 8.72
N GLY A 135 -22.39 28.90 7.98
CA GLY A 135 -21.21 29.63 8.39
C GLY A 135 -21.41 30.36 9.72
N ALA A 136 -20.56 30.07 10.69
CA ALA A 136 -20.12 30.96 11.73
C ALA A 136 -18.87 30.39 12.40
N ALA A 137 -17.87 31.22 12.50
CA ALA A 137 -16.60 30.93 13.16
C ALA A 137 -16.79 30.71 14.67
N THR A 138 -15.78 30.01 15.27
CA THR A 138 -15.44 29.89 16.69
C THR A 138 -16.32 28.94 17.53
N GLU A 139 -15.79 27.81 17.94
CA GLU A 139 -15.24 27.55 19.27
C GLU A 139 -14.73 26.11 19.40
N GLN A 140 -13.59 26.02 20.01
CA GLN A 140 -12.91 24.82 20.43
C GLN A 140 -13.79 24.01 21.39
N SER A 141 -14.23 22.81 21.00
CA SER A 141 -14.85 21.87 21.94
C SER A 141 -14.02 20.60 22.00
N THR A 142 -13.35 20.44 23.12
CA THR A 142 -12.69 19.22 23.56
C THR A 142 -13.74 18.16 23.90
N ASN A 143 -13.80 17.08 23.11
CA ASN A 143 -14.41 15.84 23.55
C ASN A 143 -13.58 14.63 23.03
N PRO A 144 -13.01 13.81 23.92
CA PRO A 144 -12.23 12.65 23.51
C PRO A 144 -13.16 11.45 23.35
N GLY A 145 -13.41 11.03 22.12
CA GLY A 145 -14.04 9.76 21.90
C GLY A 145 -15.04 9.69 20.75
N ALA A 146 -14.58 9.81 19.54
CA ALA A 146 -15.10 9.18 18.33
C ALA A 146 -14.15 9.61 17.21
N GLY A 147 -13.22 8.73 16.80
CA GLY A 147 -12.36 9.03 15.69
C GLY A 147 -13.18 9.35 14.45
N SER A 148 -13.20 10.63 14.07
CA SER A 148 -13.69 11.05 12.78
C SER A 148 -12.91 10.30 11.72
N ARG A 149 -13.55 9.42 10.98
CA ARG A 149 -12.99 8.82 9.78
C ARG A 149 -13.06 9.90 8.72
N ASP A 150 -12.04 10.75 8.62
CA ASP A 150 -11.92 11.65 7.48
C ASP A 150 -11.63 10.81 6.24
N PRO A 151 -12.51 10.80 5.23
CA PRO A 151 -12.28 10.08 4.00
C PRO A 151 -11.19 10.80 3.22
N TYR A 152 -10.23 10.03 2.70
CA TYR A 152 -9.25 10.42 1.70
C TYR A 152 -8.80 11.90 1.76
N LEU A 153 -7.70 12.14 2.42
CA LEU A 153 -7.04 13.43 2.35
C LEU A 153 -6.18 13.51 1.08
N ALA A 154 -6.35 14.58 0.32
CA ALA A 154 -5.44 14.84 -0.81
C ALA A 154 -4.00 14.99 -0.28
N PRO A 155 -2.99 14.44 -0.99
CA PRO A 155 -1.61 14.59 -0.61
C PRO A 155 -1.25 16.08 -0.40
N PRO A 156 -0.45 16.42 0.63
CA PRO A 156 0.00 17.80 0.82
C PRO A 156 0.74 18.31 -0.41
N THR A 157 0.49 19.56 -0.76
CA THR A 157 1.15 20.24 -1.90
C THR A 157 2.28 21.16 -1.47
N THR A 158 2.37 21.48 -0.18
CA THR A 158 3.39 22.38 0.38
C THR A 158 4.43 21.57 1.15
N GLU A 159 5.68 21.69 0.75
CA GLU A 159 6.81 21.15 1.50
C GLU A 159 7.24 22.14 2.60
N VAL A 160 7.37 21.67 3.82
CA VAL A 160 7.88 22.44 4.97
C VAL A 160 9.40 22.28 5.09
N VAL A 161 9.89 21.07 4.77
CA VAL A 161 11.32 20.77 4.85
C VAL A 161 11.86 20.26 3.49
N PRO A 162 13.12 20.62 3.14
CA PRO A 162 13.78 20.09 1.96
C PRO A 162 14.24 18.64 2.17
N ALA A 163 14.64 17.96 1.08
CA ALA A 163 15.19 16.60 1.14
C ALA A 163 16.40 16.48 2.10
N SER A 164 17.25 17.49 2.17
CA SER A 164 18.43 17.52 3.06
C SER A 164 18.09 17.50 4.56
N PHE A 165 16.85 17.79 4.94
CA PHE A 165 16.39 17.64 6.32
C PHE A 165 16.53 16.19 6.82
N PHE A 166 16.48 15.22 5.91
CA PHE A 166 16.57 13.80 6.22
C PHE A 166 18.00 13.23 6.12
N ASP A 167 19.03 14.06 5.84
CA ASP A 167 20.41 13.58 5.66
C ASP A 167 20.97 12.91 6.92
N ASP A 168 20.55 13.33 8.10
CA ASP A 168 20.91 12.76 9.39
C ASP A 168 19.79 11.90 10.00
N ALA A 169 18.88 11.42 9.17
CA ALA A 169 17.78 10.56 9.58
C ALA A 169 18.04 9.08 9.29
N VAL A 170 17.43 8.21 10.12
CA VAL A 170 17.26 6.78 9.85
C VAL A 170 15.78 6.43 9.84
N PHE A 171 15.36 5.71 8.82
CA PHE A 171 14.02 5.14 8.71
C PHE A 171 14.05 3.69 9.17
N VAL A 172 13.19 3.33 10.11
CA VAL A 172 13.05 1.97 10.66
C VAL A 172 11.68 1.42 10.28
N GLY A 173 11.64 0.21 9.73
CA GLY A 173 10.36 -0.37 9.35
C GLY A 173 10.44 -1.80 8.82
N ASP A 174 9.29 -2.26 8.36
CA ASP A 174 9.05 -3.59 7.82
C ASP A 174 9.10 -3.63 6.27
N SER A 175 8.41 -4.62 5.66
CA SER A 175 8.32 -4.77 4.20
C SER A 175 7.65 -3.59 3.50
N VAL A 176 6.72 -2.88 4.15
CA VAL A 176 6.10 -1.68 3.59
C VAL A 176 7.13 -0.56 3.47
N SER A 177 7.95 -0.39 4.51
CA SER A 177 9.04 0.59 4.54
C SER A 177 10.21 0.22 3.62
N LEU A 178 10.33 -1.05 3.22
CA LEU A 178 11.33 -1.48 2.23
C LEU A 178 11.08 -0.81 0.87
N LYS A 179 9.81 -0.69 0.45
CA LYS A 179 9.46 0.04 -0.79
C LYS A 179 9.83 1.52 -0.69
N LEU A 180 9.64 2.15 0.48
CA LEU A 180 10.09 3.53 0.74
C LEU A 180 11.60 3.66 0.54
N SER A 181 12.40 2.70 1.02
CA SER A 181 13.86 2.75 0.91
C SER A 181 14.34 2.70 -0.54
N TYR A 182 13.75 1.86 -1.37
CA TYR A 182 14.07 1.78 -2.80
C TYR A 182 13.70 3.05 -3.54
N TYR A 183 12.46 3.51 -3.38
CA TYR A 183 11.97 4.72 -4.05
C TYR A 183 12.75 5.98 -3.63
N ALA A 184 13.07 6.12 -2.35
CA ALA A 184 13.87 7.23 -1.86
C ALA A 184 15.30 7.18 -2.41
N GLY A 185 15.91 6.00 -2.53
CA GLY A 185 17.21 5.81 -3.13
C GLY A 185 17.27 6.18 -4.63
N GLU A 186 16.20 5.86 -5.37
CA GLU A 186 16.09 6.19 -6.79
C GLU A 186 15.82 7.68 -7.06
N THR A 187 15.00 8.31 -6.21
CA THR A 187 14.51 9.68 -6.42
C THR A 187 15.28 10.76 -5.69
N GLY A 188 16.00 10.40 -4.62
CA GLY A 188 16.69 11.35 -3.75
C GLY A 188 15.76 12.24 -2.92
N LEU A 189 14.44 11.95 -2.88
CA LEU A 189 13.44 12.80 -2.22
C LEU A 189 13.60 12.87 -0.69
N LEU A 190 14.31 11.92 -0.07
CA LEU A 190 14.68 11.92 1.35
C LEU A 190 16.19 12.14 1.58
N GLY A 191 16.86 12.83 0.65
CA GLY A 191 18.30 13.17 0.76
C GLY A 191 19.17 11.93 0.98
N ASN A 192 20.06 12.00 1.98
CA ASN A 192 20.96 10.92 2.35
C ASN A 192 20.45 10.09 3.54
N ALA A 193 19.13 10.00 3.72
CA ALA A 193 18.52 9.19 4.77
C ALA A 193 19.00 7.73 4.74
N LYS A 194 19.15 7.15 5.91
CA LYS A 194 19.52 5.74 6.09
C LYS A 194 18.27 4.89 6.34
N PHE A 195 18.33 3.61 5.98
CA PHE A 195 17.19 2.72 6.10
C PHE A 195 17.59 1.44 6.82
N LEU A 196 16.90 1.15 7.92
CA LEU A 196 16.93 -0.08 8.67
C LEU A 196 15.57 -0.75 8.46
N VAL A 197 15.46 -1.54 7.41
CA VAL A 197 14.21 -2.14 6.96
C VAL A 197 14.38 -3.64 6.75
N ARG A 198 13.37 -4.40 7.23
CA ARG A 198 13.38 -5.87 7.13
C ARG A 198 11.97 -6.39 6.96
N GLY A 199 11.75 -7.30 6.01
CA GLY A 199 10.47 -7.98 5.84
C GLY A 199 10.02 -8.70 7.10
N SER A 200 8.72 -8.67 7.39
CA SER A 200 8.10 -9.27 8.58
C SER A 200 8.61 -8.75 9.94
N TYR A 201 9.25 -7.58 9.95
CA TYR A 201 9.77 -6.98 11.17
C TYR A 201 8.66 -6.28 11.95
N GLY A 202 8.53 -6.63 13.22
CA GLY A 202 7.57 -6.02 14.13
C GLY A 202 8.25 -5.42 15.36
N VAL A 203 7.46 -4.73 16.17
CA VAL A 203 7.92 -4.20 17.48
C VAL A 203 8.35 -5.33 18.40
N ALA A 204 7.62 -6.46 18.38
CA ALA A 204 7.97 -7.65 19.17
C ALA A 204 9.33 -8.22 18.75
N ASN A 205 9.60 -8.33 17.44
CA ASN A 205 10.91 -8.79 16.94
C ASN A 205 12.04 -7.89 17.45
N ALA A 206 11.82 -6.57 17.41
CA ALA A 206 12.79 -5.59 17.93
C ALA A 206 13.06 -5.74 19.42
N VAL A 207 12.03 -6.03 20.21
CA VAL A 207 12.12 -6.12 21.67
C VAL A 207 12.72 -7.45 22.14
N TYR A 208 12.36 -8.57 21.48
CA TYR A 208 12.74 -9.91 21.90
C TYR A 208 13.94 -10.48 21.14
N ASP A 209 14.52 -9.67 20.23
CA ASP A 209 15.65 -10.06 19.35
C ASP A 209 15.35 -11.32 18.48
N GLU A 210 14.08 -11.55 18.16
CA GLU A 210 13.66 -12.69 17.33
C GLU A 210 14.10 -12.54 15.87
N LEU A 211 14.14 -11.29 15.38
CA LEU A 211 14.74 -10.92 14.11
C LEU A 211 15.71 -9.76 14.36
N LEU A 212 16.94 -9.89 13.87
CA LEU A 212 17.94 -8.83 13.94
C LEU A 212 17.81 -7.90 12.72
N MET A 213 18.26 -6.66 12.86
CA MET A 213 18.21 -5.67 11.80
C MET A 213 19.51 -5.71 10.97
N PRO A 214 19.44 -5.87 9.64
CA PRO A 214 20.63 -5.87 8.81
C PRO A 214 21.18 -4.44 8.66
N TRP A 215 22.48 -4.27 8.92
CA TRP A 215 23.21 -3.03 8.66
C TRP A 215 24.64 -3.32 8.21
N GLN A 216 25.03 -2.80 7.03
CA GLN A 216 26.37 -2.96 6.45
C GLN A 216 26.90 -4.41 6.46
N GLY A 217 26.01 -5.36 6.12
CA GLY A 217 26.35 -6.78 6.06
C GLY A 217 26.41 -7.50 7.42
N GLN A 218 26.00 -6.85 8.50
CA GLN A 218 25.91 -7.44 9.83
C GLN A 218 24.45 -7.49 10.29
N GLU A 219 24.09 -8.52 11.05
CA GLU A 219 22.81 -8.64 11.73
C GLU A 219 22.97 -8.09 13.16
N MET A 220 22.21 -7.05 13.53
CA MET A 220 22.37 -6.31 14.78
C MET A 220 21.04 -6.18 15.50
N LYS A 221 21.08 -6.01 16.83
CA LYS A 221 19.93 -5.54 17.58
C LYS A 221 19.55 -4.15 17.11
N ILE A 222 18.26 -3.82 17.17
CA ILE A 222 17.77 -2.56 16.60
C ILE A 222 18.45 -1.32 17.17
N GLU A 223 18.67 -1.28 18.50
CA GLU A 223 19.33 -0.16 19.16
C GLU A 223 20.80 -0.01 18.75
N ASP A 224 21.50 -1.12 18.51
CA ASP A 224 22.88 -1.10 18.05
C ASP A 224 22.96 -0.69 16.56
N ALA A 225 22.00 -1.17 15.73
CA ALA A 225 21.90 -0.78 14.34
C ALA A 225 21.58 0.72 14.19
N VAL A 226 20.63 1.25 14.97
CA VAL A 226 20.30 2.68 15.00
C VAL A 226 21.53 3.50 15.40
N GLN A 227 22.23 3.13 16.47
CA GLN A 227 23.46 3.79 16.89
C GLN A 227 24.54 3.76 15.80
N ALA A 228 24.74 2.61 15.15
CA ALA A 228 25.73 2.44 14.09
C ALA A 228 25.47 3.31 12.86
N THR A 229 24.22 3.73 12.61
CA THR A 229 23.92 4.68 11.52
C THR A 229 24.49 6.08 11.77
N GLY A 230 24.70 6.46 13.02
CA GLY A 230 25.09 7.82 13.41
C GLY A 230 23.99 8.86 13.16
N ALA A 231 22.74 8.44 12.92
CA ALA A 231 21.61 9.32 12.72
C ALA A 231 21.25 10.08 14.01
N LYS A 232 20.63 11.25 13.84
CA LYS A 232 20.08 12.08 14.93
C LYS A 232 18.58 12.04 14.99
N LYS A 233 17.94 11.63 13.92
CA LYS A 233 16.48 11.50 13.80
C LYS A 233 16.13 10.06 13.42
N MET A 234 15.13 9.48 14.08
CA MET A 234 14.59 8.17 13.75
C MET A 234 13.13 8.30 13.36
N PHE A 235 12.82 7.94 12.13
CA PHE A 235 11.45 7.81 11.62
C PHE A 235 11.08 6.34 11.63
N VAL A 236 10.01 5.98 12.33
CA VAL A 236 9.68 4.56 12.51
C VAL A 236 8.21 4.27 12.23
N MET A 237 7.96 3.25 11.40
CA MET A 237 6.64 2.70 11.12
C MET A 237 6.70 1.19 11.36
N LEU A 238 6.03 0.71 12.41
CA LEU A 238 5.93 -0.69 12.80
C LEU A 238 4.55 -0.97 13.39
N GLY A 239 4.13 -2.22 13.40
CA GLY A 239 2.85 -2.66 13.96
C GLY A 239 2.10 -3.63 13.07
N MET A 240 2.32 -3.58 11.74
CA MET A 240 1.66 -4.44 10.76
C MET A 240 1.85 -5.93 11.08
N ASN A 241 3.03 -6.29 11.57
CA ASN A 241 3.38 -7.66 11.91
C ASN A 241 3.13 -8.00 13.39
N ASP A 242 2.50 -7.10 14.16
CA ASP A 242 2.29 -7.26 15.60
C ASP A 242 0.82 -7.37 15.98
N ILE A 243 -0.05 -6.45 15.50
CA ILE A 243 -1.40 -6.27 16.03
C ILE A 243 -2.29 -7.50 15.91
N ALA A 244 -2.15 -8.28 14.84
CA ALA A 244 -2.90 -9.52 14.67
C ALA A 244 -2.40 -10.67 15.56
N LEU A 245 -1.15 -10.62 16.00
CA LEU A 245 -0.52 -11.66 16.79
C LEU A 245 -0.61 -11.39 18.30
N TYR A 246 -0.46 -10.15 18.69
CA TYR A 246 -0.32 -9.76 20.10
C TYR A 246 -1.43 -8.82 20.59
N GLY A 247 -2.24 -8.28 19.67
CA GLY A 247 -3.22 -7.25 19.96
C GLY A 247 -2.59 -5.86 20.16
N ILE A 248 -3.45 -4.85 20.22
CA ILE A 248 -3.03 -3.44 20.28
C ILE A 248 -2.29 -3.15 21.59
N ASP A 249 -2.86 -3.51 22.75
CA ASP A 249 -2.31 -3.16 24.05
C ASP A 249 -0.89 -3.72 24.24
N LYS A 250 -0.69 -4.97 23.82
CA LYS A 250 0.63 -5.62 23.94
C LYS A 250 1.65 -5.02 22.98
N THR A 251 1.21 -4.63 21.78
CA THR A 251 2.07 -3.94 20.83
C THR A 251 2.50 -2.58 21.37
N ILE A 252 1.59 -1.81 21.98
CA ILE A 252 1.93 -0.54 22.65
C ILE A 252 2.85 -0.73 23.84
N GLU A 253 2.66 -1.78 24.67
CA GLU A 253 3.61 -2.12 25.74
C GLU A 253 5.02 -2.39 25.17
N ASN A 254 5.11 -3.12 24.08
CA ASN A 254 6.39 -3.41 23.43
C ASN A 254 7.04 -2.14 22.84
N TRP A 255 6.26 -1.16 22.34
CA TRP A 255 6.80 0.15 21.97
C TRP A 255 7.55 0.83 23.11
N GLY A 256 7.03 0.76 24.34
CA GLY A 256 7.73 1.30 25.52
C GLY A 256 9.12 0.70 25.69
N LYS A 257 9.22 -0.63 25.57
CA LYS A 257 10.50 -1.35 25.65
C LYS A 257 11.45 -1.00 24.51
N LEU A 258 10.91 -0.86 23.28
CA LEU A 258 11.70 -0.46 22.12
C LEU A 258 12.29 0.95 22.31
N LEU A 259 11.48 1.90 22.76
CA LEU A 259 11.98 3.25 23.05
C LEU A 259 13.05 3.28 24.14
N GLU A 260 12.88 2.50 25.20
CA GLU A 260 13.88 2.37 26.26
C GLU A 260 15.21 1.85 25.71
N ARG A 261 15.18 0.81 24.88
CA ARG A 261 16.37 0.24 24.22
C ARG A 261 17.07 1.27 23.35
N VAL A 262 16.33 1.94 22.44
CA VAL A 262 16.91 2.95 21.56
C VAL A 262 17.49 4.11 22.35
N ARG A 263 16.77 4.65 23.31
CA ARG A 263 17.24 5.76 24.16
C ARG A 263 18.44 5.42 25.02
N SER A 264 18.59 4.15 25.42
CA SER A 264 19.77 3.71 26.18
C SER A 264 21.07 3.84 25.38
N LYS A 265 21.02 3.74 24.05
CA LYS A 265 22.15 3.86 23.12
C LYS A 265 22.24 5.23 22.45
N CYS A 266 21.09 5.86 22.23
CA CYS A 266 20.95 7.11 21.51
C CYS A 266 20.07 8.09 22.32
N PRO A 267 20.56 8.62 23.46
CA PRO A 267 19.74 9.43 24.37
C PRO A 267 19.22 10.74 23.74
N ASP A 268 19.94 11.30 22.78
CA ASP A 268 19.59 12.56 22.10
C ASP A 268 18.84 12.34 20.79
N MET A 269 18.39 11.10 20.50
CA MET A 269 17.67 10.78 19.27
C MET A 269 16.29 11.44 19.25
N GLU A 270 16.04 12.26 18.22
CA GLU A 270 14.68 12.71 17.93
C GLU A 270 13.89 11.58 17.27
N ILE A 271 12.76 11.19 17.88
CA ILE A 271 11.99 10.04 17.43
C ILE A 271 10.65 10.51 16.85
N TYR A 272 10.41 10.12 15.60
CA TYR A 272 9.21 10.37 14.84
C TYR A 272 8.50 9.04 14.59
N ILE A 273 7.41 8.80 15.30
CA ILE A 273 6.58 7.62 15.11
C ILE A 273 5.55 7.95 14.03
N GLN A 274 5.44 7.09 13.04
CA GLN A 274 4.51 7.24 11.94
C GLN A 274 3.30 6.34 12.17
N SER A 275 2.10 6.80 11.79
CA SER A 275 0.92 5.93 11.76
C SER A 275 1.17 4.76 10.82
N MET A 276 0.68 3.59 11.18
CA MET A 276 0.67 2.42 10.32
C MET A 276 -0.25 2.68 9.11
N SER A 277 0.22 2.33 7.91
CA SER A 277 -0.58 2.45 6.68
C SER A 277 -1.85 1.60 6.75
N PRO A 278 -2.94 2.00 6.08
CA PRO A 278 -4.08 1.12 5.88
C PRO A 278 -3.69 -0.09 5.03
N ILE A 279 -4.53 -1.12 5.03
CA ILE A 279 -4.41 -2.26 4.12
C ILE A 279 -5.57 -2.25 3.12
N TRP A 280 -5.40 -2.97 2.01
CA TRP A 280 -6.46 -3.18 1.02
C TRP A 280 -7.68 -3.84 1.69
N ILE A 281 -8.89 -3.31 1.47
CA ILE A 281 -10.10 -3.83 2.14
C ILE A 281 -10.34 -5.32 1.84
N GLY A 282 -10.12 -5.74 0.60
CA GLY A 282 -10.21 -7.16 0.21
C GLY A 282 -9.09 -8.04 0.76
N GLY A 283 -8.01 -7.46 1.27
CA GLY A 283 -6.86 -8.13 1.87
C GLY A 283 -6.91 -8.27 3.39
N GLU A 284 -7.99 -7.84 4.03
CA GLU A 284 -8.16 -7.96 5.48
C GLU A 284 -8.22 -9.42 5.93
N ILE A 285 -7.44 -9.78 6.96
CA ILE A 285 -7.35 -11.16 7.48
C ILE A 285 -7.45 -11.15 9.01
N GLY A 286 -8.57 -11.61 9.54
CA GLY A 286 -8.77 -11.71 10.99
C GLY A 286 -8.62 -10.36 11.69
N ASP A 287 -7.73 -10.32 12.67
CA ASP A 287 -7.45 -9.09 13.44
C ASP A 287 -6.57 -8.10 12.71
N LEU A 288 -5.96 -8.46 11.58
CA LEU A 288 -5.32 -7.53 10.66
C LEU A 288 -6.37 -6.95 9.70
N ASN A 289 -6.99 -5.88 10.13
CA ASN A 289 -8.04 -5.16 9.40
C ASN A 289 -7.97 -3.65 9.68
N ASN A 290 -8.57 -2.84 8.82
CA ASN A 290 -8.47 -1.38 8.90
C ASN A 290 -9.11 -0.80 10.17
N THR A 291 -10.12 -1.45 10.75
CA THR A 291 -10.71 -1.04 12.04
C THR A 291 -9.68 -1.14 13.17
N ASN A 292 -8.95 -2.25 13.25
CA ASN A 292 -7.89 -2.45 14.24
C ASN A 292 -6.67 -1.58 13.96
N ILE A 293 -6.33 -1.33 12.70
CA ILE A 293 -5.27 -0.40 12.29
C ILE A 293 -5.59 1.02 12.76
N ASP A 294 -6.82 1.48 12.57
CA ASP A 294 -7.25 2.80 13.03
C ASP A 294 -7.21 2.92 14.55
N ALA A 295 -7.71 1.90 15.27
CA ALA A 295 -7.62 1.85 16.73
C ALA A 295 -6.17 1.82 17.22
N TYR A 296 -5.31 1.07 16.56
CA TYR A 296 -3.88 1.05 16.84
C TYR A 296 -3.23 2.41 16.61
N ASN A 297 -3.51 3.09 15.50
CA ASN A 297 -2.96 4.41 15.19
C ASN A 297 -3.38 5.46 16.23
N VAL A 298 -4.61 5.41 16.74
CA VAL A 298 -5.07 6.25 17.85
C VAL A 298 -4.26 5.99 19.12
N ALA A 299 -4.08 4.71 19.49
CA ALA A 299 -3.30 4.32 20.66
C ALA A 299 -1.82 4.69 20.50
N LEU A 300 -1.26 4.49 19.30
CA LEU A 300 0.13 4.80 18.98
C LEU A 300 0.41 6.31 19.03
N LYS A 301 -0.52 7.15 18.56
CA LYS A 301 -0.44 8.60 18.70
C LYS A 301 -0.38 9.02 20.16
N ALA A 302 -1.33 8.56 20.98
CA ALA A 302 -1.35 8.86 22.41
C ALA A 302 -0.07 8.39 23.11
N PHE A 303 0.45 7.22 22.73
CA PHE A 303 1.72 6.69 23.22
C PHE A 303 2.89 7.59 22.83
N ALA A 304 2.99 8.01 21.55
CA ALA A 304 4.06 8.87 21.07
C ALA A 304 4.09 10.19 21.84
N GLU A 305 2.94 10.85 21.97
CA GLU A 305 2.81 12.13 22.69
C GLU A 305 3.20 11.98 24.17
N SER A 306 2.75 10.92 24.85
CA SER A 306 3.03 10.66 26.27
C SER A 306 4.51 10.35 26.53
N ASN A 307 5.23 9.88 25.51
CA ASN A 307 6.63 9.52 25.61
C ASN A 307 7.59 10.55 24.98
N GLY A 308 7.11 11.76 24.65
CA GLY A 308 7.94 12.81 24.08
C GLY A 308 8.49 12.47 22.69
N CYS A 309 7.76 11.64 21.93
CA CYS A 309 8.01 11.39 20.52
C CYS A 309 7.09 12.27 19.68
N LYS A 310 7.52 12.60 18.48
CA LYS A 310 6.67 13.27 17.49
C LYS A 310 5.85 12.21 16.75
N PHE A 311 4.62 12.55 16.37
CA PHE A 311 3.75 11.63 15.63
C PHE A 311 3.42 12.21 14.27
N ILE A 312 3.61 11.43 13.20
CA ILE A 312 3.29 11.80 11.82
C ILE A 312 2.17 10.88 11.33
N ASP A 313 0.99 11.46 11.09
CA ASP A 313 -0.15 10.70 10.61
C ASP A 313 -0.13 10.58 9.08
N VAL A 314 0.38 9.47 8.58
CA VAL A 314 0.46 9.15 7.15
C VAL A 314 -0.81 8.47 6.65
N ALA A 315 -1.44 7.67 7.51
CA ALA A 315 -2.56 6.80 7.14
C ALA A 315 -3.72 7.51 6.43
N PRO A 316 -4.21 8.69 6.88
CA PRO A 316 -5.34 9.37 6.25
C PRO A 316 -5.10 9.73 4.78
N TYR A 317 -3.85 9.96 4.39
CA TYR A 317 -3.46 10.32 3.02
C TYR A 317 -3.33 9.11 2.10
N MET A 318 -3.36 7.91 2.65
CA MET A 318 -3.25 6.66 1.90
C MET A 318 -4.58 5.91 1.77
N LYS A 319 -5.62 6.38 2.46
CA LYS A 319 -6.95 5.77 2.46
C LYS A 319 -7.76 6.13 1.23
N ASP A 320 -8.60 5.19 0.81
CA ASP A 320 -9.76 5.47 -0.04
C ASP A 320 -10.99 5.85 0.80
N SER A 321 -12.11 6.10 0.13
CA SER A 321 -13.38 6.45 0.78
C SER A 321 -13.95 5.33 1.67
N LEU A 322 -13.48 4.09 1.52
CA LEU A 322 -13.87 2.94 2.35
C LEU A 322 -12.98 2.79 3.59
N GLY A 323 -11.93 3.61 3.69
CA GLY A 323 -10.98 3.60 4.80
C GLY A 323 -9.85 2.58 4.66
N GLY A 324 -9.73 1.90 3.53
CA GLY A 324 -8.63 1.01 3.21
C GLY A 324 -7.54 1.67 2.37
N LEU A 325 -6.46 0.93 2.10
CA LEU A 325 -5.40 1.39 1.21
C LEU A 325 -5.98 1.64 -0.19
N ALA A 326 -5.86 2.88 -0.67
CA ALA A 326 -6.42 3.27 -1.95
C ALA A 326 -5.83 2.46 -3.10
N THR A 327 -6.66 2.05 -4.07
CA THR A 327 -6.26 1.22 -5.21
C THR A 327 -5.01 1.72 -5.94
N PRO A 328 -4.83 3.03 -6.24
CA PRO A 328 -3.60 3.50 -6.89
C PRO A 328 -2.35 3.34 -6.02
N TYR A 329 -2.52 3.17 -4.72
CA TYR A 329 -1.42 3.06 -3.75
C TYR A 329 -1.12 1.62 -3.33
N CYS A 330 -1.98 0.65 -3.67
CA CYS A 330 -1.81 -0.76 -3.35
C CYS A 330 -1.17 -1.51 -4.52
N SER A 331 -0.13 -2.32 -4.25
CA SER A 331 0.60 -3.07 -5.27
C SER A 331 0.28 -4.56 -5.32
N ASP A 332 -0.33 -5.12 -4.28
CA ASP A 332 -0.50 -6.56 -4.10
C ASP A 332 -1.90 -6.98 -3.59
N GLU A 333 -2.85 -6.04 -3.63
CA GLU A 333 -4.19 -6.24 -3.05
C GLU A 333 -4.15 -6.65 -1.56
N TYR A 334 -3.11 -6.19 -0.84
CA TYR A 334 -2.92 -6.51 0.58
C TYR A 334 -2.34 -5.32 1.36
N VAL A 335 -1.02 -5.26 1.56
CA VAL A 335 -0.38 -4.27 2.45
C VAL A 335 0.67 -3.41 1.76
N HIS A 336 1.24 -3.88 0.63
CA HIS A 336 2.38 -3.21 0.03
C HIS A 336 1.96 -2.07 -0.88
N VAL A 337 2.80 -1.03 -0.90
CA VAL A 337 2.50 0.22 -1.58
C VAL A 337 3.17 0.32 -2.95
N THR A 338 2.52 1.06 -3.87
CA THR A 338 3.09 1.46 -5.17
C THR A 338 4.03 2.66 -5.01
N ASP A 339 4.70 3.03 -6.10
CA ASP A 339 5.49 4.29 -6.16
C ASP A 339 4.62 5.53 -5.87
N ALA A 340 3.37 5.55 -6.34
CA ALA A 340 2.42 6.63 -6.06
C ALA A 340 2.05 6.71 -4.57
N GLY A 341 1.90 5.57 -3.90
CA GLY A 341 1.69 5.51 -2.45
C GLY A 341 2.90 6.03 -1.69
N VAL A 342 4.11 5.63 -2.09
CA VAL A 342 5.36 6.11 -1.48
C VAL A 342 5.57 7.61 -1.73
N ASP A 343 5.28 8.11 -2.93
CA ASP A 343 5.38 9.54 -3.24
C ASP A 343 4.43 10.36 -2.34
N THR A 344 3.21 9.87 -2.14
CA THR A 344 2.26 10.46 -1.20
C THR A 344 2.81 10.45 0.24
N TRP A 345 3.34 9.33 0.68
CA TRP A 345 3.97 9.21 2.00
C TRP A 345 5.09 10.23 2.20
N ILE A 346 6.01 10.36 1.24
CA ILE A 346 7.10 11.33 1.28
C ILE A 346 6.57 12.78 1.32
N LYS A 347 5.51 13.09 0.57
CA LYS A 347 4.86 14.41 0.63
C LYS A 347 4.33 14.72 2.03
N VAL A 348 3.73 13.73 2.71
CA VAL A 348 3.27 13.90 4.10
C VAL A 348 4.46 14.14 5.03
N LEU A 349 5.53 13.38 4.91
CA LEU A 349 6.74 13.59 5.70
C LEU A 349 7.30 15.00 5.51
N LYS A 350 7.42 15.47 4.27
CA LYS A 350 7.96 16.81 3.96
C LYS A 350 7.03 17.96 4.32
N ALA A 351 5.74 17.72 4.44
CA ALA A 351 4.73 18.73 4.83
C ALA A 351 4.47 18.78 6.34
N TYR A 352 5.03 17.86 7.13
CA TYR A 352 4.85 17.85 8.58
C TYR A 352 5.41 19.13 9.21
N THR A 353 4.62 19.78 10.07
CA THR A 353 4.96 21.10 10.65
C THR A 353 5.50 21.04 12.08
N GLY A 354 5.58 19.87 12.67
CA GLY A 354 6.03 19.67 14.06
C GLY A 354 7.53 19.39 14.22
N TYR A 355 8.36 19.72 13.22
CA TYR A 355 9.80 19.55 13.27
C TYR A 355 10.49 20.52 14.25
#